data_ce4b4f73551ebf9c789ae96a7aa36473
#
_entry.id   ce4b4f73551ebf9c789ae96a7aa36473
#
_cell.length_a   1.000
_cell.length_b   1.000
_cell.length_c   1.000
_cell.angle_alpha   90.00
_cell.angle_beta   90.00
_cell.angle_gamma   90.00
#
_symmetry.space_group_name_H-M   'P 1'
#
loop_
_entity.id
_entity.type
_entity.pdbx_description
1 polymer ?
#
loop_
_entity_poly.entity_id
_entity_poly.type
_entity_poly.pdbx_seq_one_letter_code
_entity_poly.pdbx_strand_id
1 'polypeptide(L)'
;MQLSLRLSAIADLVTEGNRLVDVGCDHGYLPVYLIQQKKIPSAIAMDVRKGPLSRAQEHIRQYGLEEYIQTRLSDGLEGLKAGEGDTLVIAGMGGPLMERILTDGRSVRNSFSELILQPQSDIPHFRRFIQSEGWEITEEKMVEEDGKFYPMMRVVPGENVHSSLKLNVDSFTKNTSVKAASSENLHADEWAEMPENPAAYTLEEAFGKYLLQEKNQVLYRYLQRESRIRSQILEQLEAAPKAEAVTARSLEAKEEAQLIAAALAEYEG
;
A
#
# COMPACT_ATOMS: atom_id res chain seq x y z
N MET A 1 9.25 1.53 -23.56
CA MET A 1 8.70 0.32 -22.88
C MET A 1 7.24 0.55 -22.55
N GLN A 2 6.39 -0.49 -22.56
CA GLN A 2 4.98 -0.39 -22.18
C GLN A 2 4.77 -1.13 -20.86
N LEU A 3 4.12 -0.49 -19.90
CA LEU A 3 3.72 -1.09 -18.64
C LEU A 3 2.34 -1.75 -18.73
N SER A 4 2.03 -2.66 -17.81
CA SER A 4 0.66 -3.09 -17.55
C SER A 4 -0.20 -1.92 -17.05
N LEU A 5 -1.52 -2.04 -17.09
CA LEU A 5 -2.43 -0.99 -16.58
C LEU A 5 -2.15 -0.69 -15.10
N ARG A 6 -1.93 -1.74 -14.30
CA ARG A 6 -1.60 -1.63 -12.89
C ARG A 6 -0.30 -0.84 -12.66
N LEU A 7 0.79 -1.20 -13.33
CA LEU A 7 2.06 -0.50 -13.18
C LEU A 7 2.02 0.93 -13.74
N SER A 8 1.25 1.17 -14.82
CA SER A 8 1.04 2.52 -15.35
C SER A 8 0.33 3.41 -14.33
N ALA A 9 -0.72 2.90 -13.67
CA ALA A 9 -1.44 3.66 -12.66
C ALA A 9 -0.58 3.94 -11.42
N ILE A 10 0.31 3.00 -11.02
CA ILE A 10 1.31 3.23 -9.97
C ILE A 10 2.31 4.32 -10.41
N ALA A 11 2.82 4.23 -11.65
CA ALA A 11 3.74 5.21 -12.19
C ALA A 11 3.15 6.63 -12.22
N ASP A 12 1.85 6.76 -12.51
CA ASP A 12 1.15 8.04 -12.52
C ASP A 12 1.13 8.71 -11.14
N LEU A 13 1.00 7.92 -10.05
CA LEU A 13 0.96 8.41 -8.66
C LEU A 13 2.30 8.96 -8.18
N VAL A 14 3.43 8.53 -8.75
CA VAL A 14 4.77 8.99 -8.35
C VAL A 14 4.94 10.46 -8.67
N THR A 15 5.35 11.27 -7.70
CA THR A 15 5.65 12.70 -7.90
C THR A 15 6.88 12.87 -8.78
N GLU A 16 6.77 13.76 -9.77
CA GLU A 16 7.87 14.12 -10.68
C GLU A 16 9.02 14.75 -9.93
N GLY A 17 10.25 14.38 -10.28
CA GLY A 17 11.47 14.88 -9.68
C GLY A 17 11.92 14.13 -8.41
N ASN A 18 11.09 13.27 -7.83
CA ASN A 18 11.45 12.48 -6.66
C ASN A 18 12.39 11.34 -7.02
N ARG A 19 13.31 11.00 -6.08
CA ARG A 19 14.12 9.78 -6.13
C ARG A 19 13.27 8.60 -5.67
N LEU A 20 13.21 7.55 -6.48
CA LEU A 20 12.35 6.39 -6.23
C LEU A 20 13.08 5.31 -5.42
N VAL A 21 12.36 4.66 -4.50
CA VAL A 21 12.70 3.35 -3.95
C VAL A 21 11.55 2.39 -4.26
N ASP A 22 11.84 1.29 -4.96
CA ASP A 22 10.86 0.28 -5.38
C ASP A 22 11.17 -1.05 -4.67
N VAL A 23 10.34 -1.42 -3.69
CA VAL A 23 10.49 -2.63 -2.86
C VAL A 23 9.63 -3.76 -3.41
N GLY A 24 10.28 -4.88 -3.74
CA GLY A 24 9.67 -5.96 -4.51
C GLY A 24 9.64 -5.65 -5.99
N CYS A 25 10.71 -5.07 -6.50
CA CYS A 25 10.81 -4.53 -7.85
C CYS A 25 10.66 -5.56 -8.98
N ASP A 26 10.72 -6.86 -8.65
CA ASP A 26 10.66 -8.00 -9.58
C ASP A 26 11.61 -7.82 -10.79
N HIS A 27 11.11 -7.40 -11.94
CA HIS A 27 11.89 -7.18 -13.16
C HIS A 27 12.39 -5.72 -13.31
N GLY A 28 12.13 -4.84 -12.34
CA GLY A 28 12.51 -3.43 -12.41
C GLY A 28 11.78 -2.61 -13.48
N TYR A 29 10.58 -3.06 -13.90
CA TYR A 29 9.81 -2.37 -14.96
C TYR A 29 9.45 -0.94 -14.58
N LEU A 30 9.00 -0.73 -13.36
CA LEU A 30 8.57 0.59 -12.88
C LEU A 30 9.71 1.62 -12.88
N PRO A 31 10.86 1.37 -12.21
CA PRO A 31 11.97 2.31 -12.20
C PRO A 31 12.54 2.57 -13.61
N VAL A 32 12.68 1.53 -14.44
CA VAL A 32 13.14 1.70 -15.84
C VAL A 32 12.22 2.60 -16.63
N TYR A 33 10.89 2.38 -16.54
CA TYR A 33 9.90 3.21 -17.21
C TYR A 33 9.98 4.67 -16.77
N LEU A 34 10.00 4.91 -15.45
CA LEU A 34 10.00 6.27 -14.89
C LEU A 34 11.26 7.08 -15.26
N ILE A 35 12.43 6.42 -15.29
CA ILE A 35 13.68 7.04 -15.79
C ILE A 35 13.57 7.37 -17.29
N GLN A 36 13.05 6.43 -18.11
CA GLN A 36 12.86 6.67 -19.55
C GLN A 36 11.89 7.83 -19.84
N GLN A 37 10.85 7.98 -19.01
CA GLN A 37 9.93 9.12 -19.11
C GLN A 37 10.52 10.43 -18.53
N LYS A 38 11.73 10.39 -17.98
CA LYS A 38 12.38 11.53 -17.28
C LYS A 38 11.53 12.03 -16.09
N LYS A 39 10.66 11.19 -15.54
CA LYS A 39 9.80 11.53 -14.42
C LYS A 39 10.57 11.55 -13.09
N ILE A 40 11.59 10.70 -12.95
CA ILE A 40 12.44 10.62 -11.77
C ILE A 40 13.92 10.72 -12.14
N PRO A 41 14.78 11.30 -11.26
CA PRO A 41 16.22 11.44 -11.53
C PRO A 41 17.00 10.15 -11.27
N SER A 42 16.56 9.32 -10.31
CA SER A 42 17.24 8.08 -9.94
C SER A 42 16.29 7.13 -9.22
N ALA A 43 16.68 5.85 -9.13
CA ALA A 43 15.94 4.84 -8.39
C ALA A 43 16.84 3.83 -7.67
N ILE A 44 16.31 3.24 -6.58
CA ILE A 44 16.82 2.03 -5.94
C ILE A 44 15.76 0.95 -6.13
N ALA A 45 16.08 -0.11 -6.87
CA ALA A 45 15.24 -1.27 -7.10
C ALA A 45 15.64 -2.38 -6.14
N MET A 46 14.71 -2.84 -5.30
CA MET A 46 15.00 -3.78 -4.21
C MET A 46 14.15 -5.04 -4.31
N ASP A 47 14.71 -6.17 -3.97
CA ASP A 47 14.00 -7.43 -3.78
C ASP A 47 14.71 -8.28 -2.73
N VAL A 48 13.97 -9.11 -2.01
CA VAL A 48 14.52 -10.07 -1.03
C VAL A 48 15.11 -11.30 -1.72
N ARG A 49 14.75 -11.58 -2.95
CA ARG A 49 15.17 -12.75 -3.72
C ARG A 49 16.17 -12.38 -4.81
N LYS A 50 17.26 -13.16 -4.90
CA LYS A 50 18.31 -12.95 -5.90
C LYS A 50 17.81 -13.10 -7.35
N GLY A 51 16.87 -14.03 -7.60
CA GLY A 51 16.35 -14.29 -8.96
C GLY A 51 15.65 -13.08 -9.58
N PRO A 52 14.59 -12.53 -8.95
CA PRO A 52 13.95 -11.29 -9.38
C PRO A 52 14.96 -10.14 -9.53
N LEU A 53 15.83 -9.95 -8.55
CA LEU A 53 16.84 -8.88 -8.60
C LEU A 53 17.81 -9.02 -9.78
N SER A 54 18.24 -10.24 -10.13
CA SER A 54 19.09 -10.48 -11.31
C SER A 54 18.36 -10.13 -12.60
N ARG A 55 17.06 -10.45 -12.71
CA ARG A 55 16.24 -10.04 -13.87
C ARG A 55 16.12 -8.52 -13.97
N ALA A 56 15.94 -7.83 -12.83
CA ALA A 56 15.94 -6.38 -12.80
C ALA A 56 17.29 -5.80 -13.28
N GLN A 57 18.42 -6.36 -12.84
CA GLN A 57 19.76 -5.96 -13.29
C GLN A 57 19.97 -6.15 -14.80
N GLU A 58 19.55 -7.29 -15.34
CA GLU A 58 19.63 -7.54 -16.79
C GLU A 58 18.78 -6.53 -17.57
N HIS A 59 17.58 -6.25 -17.09
CA HIS A 59 16.68 -5.31 -17.73
C HIS A 59 17.22 -3.87 -17.68
N ILE A 60 17.73 -3.42 -16.51
CA ILE A 60 18.37 -2.12 -16.34
C ILE A 60 19.55 -1.97 -17.34
N ARG A 61 20.41 -3.00 -17.44
CA ARG A 61 21.55 -3.02 -18.36
C ARG A 61 21.09 -2.97 -19.82
N GLN A 62 20.05 -3.71 -20.19
CA GLN A 62 19.49 -3.72 -21.53
C GLN A 62 19.08 -2.32 -22.00
N TYR A 63 18.64 -1.47 -21.09
CA TYR A 63 18.27 -0.08 -21.37
C TYR A 63 19.37 0.94 -21.12
N GLY A 64 20.56 0.51 -20.65
CA GLY A 64 21.70 1.40 -20.38
C GLY A 64 21.44 2.37 -19.22
N LEU A 65 20.73 1.92 -18.17
CA LEU A 65 20.29 2.77 -17.07
C LEU A 65 21.02 2.47 -15.74
N GLU A 66 22.19 1.81 -15.78
CA GLU A 66 22.95 1.41 -14.59
C GLU A 66 23.45 2.63 -13.76
N GLU A 67 23.62 3.78 -14.39
CA GLU A 67 24.02 5.02 -13.69
C GLU A 67 22.83 5.68 -12.95
N TYR A 68 21.59 5.34 -13.31
CA TYR A 68 20.37 5.92 -12.76
C TYR A 68 19.65 5.01 -11.78
N ILE A 69 19.81 3.68 -11.92
CA ILE A 69 19.08 2.68 -11.14
C ILE A 69 20.05 1.74 -10.44
N GLN A 70 20.10 1.84 -9.11
CA GLN A 70 20.82 0.91 -8.26
C GLN A 70 19.92 -0.28 -7.90
N THR A 71 20.47 -1.50 -7.92
CA THR A 71 19.78 -2.68 -7.40
C THR A 71 20.31 -3.06 -6.04
N ARG A 72 19.43 -3.51 -5.12
CA ARG A 72 19.82 -3.86 -3.75
C ARG A 72 19.06 -5.09 -3.26
N LEU A 73 19.78 -6.12 -2.80
CA LEU A 73 19.18 -7.28 -2.14
C LEU A 73 18.83 -6.89 -0.69
N SER A 74 17.55 -6.96 -0.32
CA SER A 74 17.09 -6.54 1.02
C SER A 74 15.75 -7.18 1.36
N ASP A 75 15.53 -7.53 2.63
CA ASP A 75 14.20 -7.79 3.16
C ASP A 75 13.58 -6.45 3.56
N GLY A 76 12.51 -6.08 2.87
CA GLY A 76 11.87 -4.78 3.08
C GLY A 76 12.85 -3.61 3.02
N LEU A 77 12.84 -2.77 4.07
CA LEU A 77 13.63 -1.54 4.16
C LEU A 77 14.98 -1.70 4.89
N GLU A 78 15.37 -2.90 5.34
CA GLU A 78 16.59 -3.14 6.10
C GLU A 78 17.86 -2.66 5.39
N GLY A 79 17.90 -2.80 4.07
CA GLY A 79 19.03 -2.41 3.23
C GLY A 79 19.09 -0.91 2.90
N LEU A 80 18.20 -0.08 3.44
CA LEU A 80 18.12 1.36 3.17
C LEU A 80 18.58 2.18 4.36
N LYS A 81 19.06 3.38 4.04
CA LYS A 81 19.32 4.45 5.01
C LYS A 81 18.28 5.57 4.82
N ALA A 82 17.95 6.25 5.90
CA ALA A 82 17.09 7.42 5.83
C ALA A 82 17.62 8.46 4.84
N GLY A 83 16.73 8.99 3.99
CA GLY A 83 17.06 10.01 3.01
C GLY A 83 17.68 9.50 1.69
N GLU A 84 17.74 8.19 1.44
CA GLU A 84 18.18 7.65 0.15
C GLU A 84 17.13 7.78 -0.97
N GLY A 85 15.85 8.04 -0.62
CA GLY A 85 14.77 8.25 -1.57
C GLY A 85 13.75 9.25 -1.06
N ASP A 86 12.90 9.71 -1.95
CA ASP A 86 11.83 10.66 -1.68
C ASP A 86 10.44 9.99 -1.80
N THR A 87 10.29 9.06 -2.76
CA THR A 87 9.10 8.21 -2.96
C THR A 87 9.43 6.76 -2.69
N LEU A 88 8.66 6.09 -1.82
CA LEU A 88 8.70 4.65 -1.62
C LEU A 88 7.52 4.00 -2.35
N VAL A 89 7.80 3.00 -3.18
CA VAL A 89 6.76 2.15 -3.79
C VAL A 89 6.84 0.75 -3.19
N ILE A 90 5.68 0.23 -2.74
CA ILE A 90 5.48 -1.18 -2.40
C ILE A 90 4.21 -1.63 -3.10
N ALA A 91 4.32 -2.51 -4.08
CA ALA A 91 3.19 -2.93 -4.89
C ALA A 91 3.13 -4.44 -5.11
N GLY A 92 1.91 -4.98 -5.16
CA GLY A 92 1.70 -6.39 -5.47
C GLY A 92 1.93 -7.35 -4.31
N MET A 93 1.91 -6.85 -3.07
CA MET A 93 2.08 -7.63 -1.85
C MET A 93 0.78 -7.69 -1.04
N GLY A 94 0.60 -8.70 -0.18
CA GLY A 94 -0.49 -8.73 0.78
C GLY A 94 -0.34 -7.65 1.84
N GLY A 95 -1.47 -7.12 2.35
CA GLY A 95 -1.51 -6.09 3.39
C GLY A 95 -0.63 -6.40 4.59
N PRO A 96 -0.75 -7.58 5.23
CA PRO A 96 0.06 -7.92 6.40
C PRO A 96 1.58 -7.90 6.17
N LEU A 97 2.02 -8.30 4.96
CA LEU A 97 3.45 -8.22 4.61
C LEU A 97 3.89 -6.76 4.45
N MET A 98 3.07 -5.92 3.83
CA MET A 98 3.37 -4.49 3.69
C MET A 98 3.41 -3.78 5.04
N GLU A 99 2.49 -4.10 5.96
CA GLU A 99 2.47 -3.59 7.32
C GLU A 99 3.74 -3.95 8.07
N ARG A 100 4.19 -5.21 7.99
CA ARG A 100 5.46 -5.66 8.56
C ARG A 100 6.63 -4.84 8.02
N ILE A 101 6.75 -4.72 6.70
CA ILE A 101 7.83 -3.96 6.05
C ILE A 101 7.85 -2.49 6.52
N LEU A 102 6.68 -1.86 6.59
CA LEU A 102 6.55 -0.46 7.01
C LEU A 102 6.81 -0.26 8.51
N THR A 103 6.46 -1.24 9.34
CA THR A 103 6.68 -1.21 10.80
C THR A 103 8.14 -1.45 11.13
N ASP A 104 8.74 -2.52 10.60
CA ASP A 104 10.15 -2.86 10.84
C ASP A 104 11.08 -1.75 10.32
N GLY A 105 10.74 -1.15 9.19
CA GLY A 105 11.46 -0.05 8.56
C GLY A 105 11.04 1.35 9.00
N ARG A 106 10.33 1.54 10.11
CA ARG A 106 9.70 2.83 10.53
C ARG A 106 10.65 4.03 10.47
N SER A 107 11.88 3.90 10.93
CA SER A 107 12.87 4.97 10.94
C SER A 107 13.27 5.43 9.53
N VAL A 108 13.36 4.49 8.60
CA VAL A 108 13.66 4.75 7.18
C VAL A 108 12.40 5.23 6.46
N ARG A 109 11.26 4.55 6.67
CA ARG A 109 9.96 4.93 6.11
C ARG A 109 9.62 6.40 6.37
N ASN A 110 9.83 6.86 7.59
CA ASN A 110 9.50 8.23 7.98
C ASN A 110 10.41 9.30 7.30
N SER A 111 11.45 8.91 6.59
CA SER A 111 12.26 9.86 5.79
C SER A 111 11.71 10.10 4.38
N PHE A 112 10.71 9.34 3.93
CA PHE A 112 10.08 9.54 2.64
C PHE A 112 9.04 10.68 2.70
N SER A 113 8.92 11.42 1.61
CA SER A 113 7.89 12.45 1.44
C SER A 113 6.55 11.89 0.99
N GLU A 114 6.56 10.71 0.33
CA GLU A 114 5.36 9.98 -0.08
C GLU A 114 5.61 8.48 -0.18
N LEU A 115 4.53 7.71 0.01
CA LEU A 115 4.50 6.28 -0.27
C LEU A 115 3.43 6.01 -1.32
N ILE A 116 3.72 5.14 -2.27
CA ILE A 116 2.74 4.61 -3.24
C ILE A 116 2.55 3.14 -2.91
N LEU A 117 1.36 2.79 -2.44
CA LEU A 117 1.07 1.49 -1.85
C LEU A 117 -0.03 0.78 -2.62
N GLN A 118 0.23 -0.48 -3.02
CA GLN A 118 -0.76 -1.29 -3.72
C GLN A 118 -0.89 -2.66 -3.04
N PRO A 119 -1.71 -2.76 -1.95
CA PRO A 119 -2.00 -4.02 -1.28
C PRO A 119 -2.89 -4.92 -2.14
N GLN A 120 -2.73 -6.26 -2.02
CA GLN A 120 -3.54 -7.26 -2.71
C GLN A 120 -4.49 -8.03 -1.79
N SER A 121 -4.35 -7.91 -0.48
CA SER A 121 -5.23 -8.50 0.53
C SER A 121 -5.39 -7.55 1.71
N ASP A 122 -6.41 -7.79 2.53
CA ASP A 122 -6.68 -7.09 3.79
C ASP A 122 -6.69 -5.57 3.66
N ILE A 123 -7.21 -5.07 2.52
CA ILE A 123 -7.14 -3.67 2.12
C ILE A 123 -7.81 -2.72 3.12
N PRO A 124 -8.99 -3.03 3.69
CA PRO A 124 -9.61 -2.19 4.71
C PRO A 124 -8.73 -2.04 5.96
N HIS A 125 -8.17 -3.16 6.44
CA HIS A 125 -7.25 -3.18 7.57
C HIS A 125 -6.00 -2.36 7.27
N PHE A 126 -5.43 -2.53 6.08
CA PHE A 126 -4.24 -1.81 5.64
C PHE A 126 -4.46 -0.29 5.57
N ARG A 127 -5.63 0.19 5.10
CA ARG A 127 -5.97 1.63 5.15
C ARG A 127 -6.01 2.16 6.58
N ARG A 128 -6.66 1.42 7.48
CA ARG A 128 -6.71 1.76 8.92
C ARG A 128 -5.31 1.81 9.53
N PHE A 129 -4.45 0.82 9.22
CA PHE A 129 -3.06 0.80 9.63
C PHE A 129 -2.31 2.06 9.20
N ILE A 130 -2.37 2.45 7.93
CA ILE A 130 -1.71 3.65 7.41
C ILE A 130 -2.14 4.91 8.19
N GLN A 131 -3.43 5.06 8.44
CA GLN A 131 -3.97 6.19 9.20
C GLN A 131 -3.52 6.17 10.67
N SER A 132 -3.50 4.99 11.31
CA SER A 132 -3.04 4.82 12.69
C SER A 132 -1.55 5.14 12.86
N GLU A 133 -0.75 4.93 11.83
CA GLU A 133 0.66 5.31 11.78
C GLU A 133 0.90 6.80 11.51
N GLY A 134 -0.16 7.61 11.44
CA GLY A 134 -0.10 9.05 11.24
C GLY A 134 0.15 9.48 9.79
N TRP A 135 -0.07 8.60 8.83
CA TRP A 135 0.01 8.91 7.41
C TRP A 135 -1.37 9.18 6.83
N GLU A 136 -1.43 10.10 5.88
CA GLU A 136 -2.67 10.52 5.22
C GLU A 136 -2.74 9.96 3.79
N ILE A 137 -3.84 9.31 3.46
CA ILE A 137 -4.16 8.93 2.09
C ILE A 137 -4.62 10.21 1.38
N THR A 138 -3.94 10.61 0.32
CA THR A 138 -4.22 11.85 -0.43
C THR A 138 -4.76 11.62 -1.83
N GLU A 139 -4.59 10.42 -2.38
CA GLU A 139 -5.09 10.03 -3.69
C GLU A 139 -5.26 8.52 -3.73
N GLU A 140 -6.30 8.05 -4.41
CA GLU A 140 -6.49 6.63 -4.68
C GLU A 140 -6.82 6.41 -6.15
N LYS A 141 -6.31 5.34 -6.71
CA LYS A 141 -6.69 4.84 -8.03
C LYS A 141 -7.11 3.39 -7.93
N MET A 142 -7.93 2.97 -8.86
CA MET A 142 -8.30 1.56 -9.03
C MET A 142 -8.30 1.21 -10.50
N VAL A 143 -7.65 0.11 -10.84
CA VAL A 143 -7.66 -0.43 -12.20
C VAL A 143 -8.20 -1.86 -12.21
N GLU A 144 -8.79 -2.24 -13.34
CA GLU A 144 -9.19 -3.61 -13.63
C GLU A 144 -8.27 -4.16 -14.73
N GLU A 145 -7.56 -5.24 -14.44
CA GLU A 145 -6.64 -5.90 -15.38
C GLU A 145 -6.80 -7.41 -15.22
N ASP A 146 -7.02 -8.12 -16.33
CA ASP A 146 -7.24 -9.58 -16.37
C ASP A 146 -8.32 -10.07 -15.40
N GLY A 147 -9.43 -9.32 -15.27
CA GLY A 147 -10.56 -9.62 -14.40
C GLY A 147 -10.28 -9.48 -12.89
N LYS A 148 -9.17 -8.89 -12.52
CA LYS A 148 -8.80 -8.55 -11.14
C LYS A 148 -8.82 -7.05 -10.94
N PHE A 149 -9.16 -6.64 -9.72
CA PHE A 149 -9.24 -5.24 -9.33
C PHE A 149 -8.05 -4.90 -8.43
N TYR A 150 -7.37 -3.80 -8.73
CA TYR A 150 -6.16 -3.36 -8.07
C TYR A 150 -6.34 -1.93 -7.54
N PRO A 151 -6.80 -1.77 -6.29
CA PRO A 151 -6.76 -0.47 -5.64
C PRO A 151 -5.32 -0.13 -5.26
N MET A 152 -4.99 1.15 -5.34
CA MET A 152 -3.71 1.69 -4.95
C MET A 152 -3.89 3.08 -4.35
N MET A 153 -2.97 3.47 -3.49
CA MET A 153 -3.05 4.71 -2.75
C MET A 153 -1.71 5.44 -2.72
N ARG A 154 -1.78 6.75 -2.81
CA ARG A 154 -0.69 7.66 -2.48
C ARG A 154 -0.93 8.17 -1.08
N VAL A 155 0.08 8.06 -0.23
CA VAL A 155 0.03 8.53 1.14
C VAL A 155 1.19 9.47 1.43
N VAL A 156 0.96 10.44 2.28
CA VAL A 156 1.97 11.42 2.71
C VAL A 156 2.01 11.48 4.24
N PRO A 157 3.12 11.93 4.85
CA PRO A 157 3.17 12.11 6.28
C PRO A 157 2.12 13.13 6.74
N GLY A 158 1.27 12.74 7.69
CA GLY A 158 0.36 13.68 8.36
C GLY A 158 1.12 14.67 9.26
N GLU A 159 0.42 15.70 9.77
CA GLU A 159 1.02 16.78 10.55
C GLU A 159 1.82 16.27 11.77
N ASN A 160 1.38 15.21 12.42
CA ASN A 160 2.06 14.64 13.58
C ASN A 160 3.40 13.97 13.22
N VAL A 161 3.50 13.34 12.06
CA VAL A 161 4.76 12.74 11.55
C VAL A 161 5.75 13.82 11.19
N HIS A 162 5.31 14.89 10.54
CA HIS A 162 6.15 16.06 10.21
C HIS A 162 6.73 16.76 11.45
N SER A 163 5.97 16.86 12.53
CA SER A 163 6.44 17.46 13.77
C SER A 163 7.57 16.67 14.43
N SER A 164 7.46 15.33 14.40
CA SER A 164 8.50 14.43 14.92
C SER A 164 9.79 14.46 14.09
N LEU A 165 9.68 14.62 12.77
CA LEU A 165 10.82 14.74 11.87
C LEU A 165 11.61 16.05 12.06
N LYS A 166 10.91 17.18 12.26
CA LYS A 166 11.55 18.49 12.53
C LYS A 166 12.34 18.48 13.84
N LEU A 167 11.81 17.86 14.89
CA LEU A 167 12.50 17.73 16.17
C LEU A 167 13.80 16.92 16.07
N ASN A 168 13.84 15.90 15.21
CA ASN A 168 15.04 15.09 15.00
C ASN A 168 16.12 15.82 14.17
N VAL A 169 15.75 16.64 13.21
CA VAL A 169 16.71 17.42 12.40
C VAL A 169 17.38 18.51 13.24
N ASP A 170 16.61 19.21 14.09
CA ASP A 170 17.13 20.27 14.96
C ASP A 170 17.99 19.72 16.11
N SER A 171 17.79 18.46 16.52
CA SER A 171 18.62 17.80 17.55
C SER A 171 19.96 17.28 17.02
N PHE A 172 20.07 16.98 15.73
CA PHE A 172 21.32 16.53 15.10
C PHE A 172 22.37 17.65 14.93
N THR A 173 21.93 18.91 14.97
CA THR A 173 22.84 20.07 14.85
C THR A 173 23.39 20.58 16.17
N LYS A 174 22.95 20.04 17.32
CA LYS A 174 23.34 20.57 18.67
C LYS A 174 23.62 19.49 19.71
N ASN A 175 24.26 18.38 19.44
CA ASN A 175 24.99 17.68 20.52
C ASN A 175 25.71 16.42 20.02
N THR A 176 27.01 16.49 19.94
CA THR A 176 27.93 15.37 20.16
C THR A 176 27.94 15.05 21.65
N SER A 177 27.37 13.93 22.04
CA SER A 177 27.37 13.24 23.32
C SER A 177 26.01 13.15 24.05
N VAL A 178 25.21 12.13 23.73
CA VAL A 178 24.27 11.54 24.68
C VAL A 178 24.24 10.01 24.47
N LYS A 179 24.41 9.31 25.58
CA LYS A 179 24.33 7.85 25.74
C LYS A 179 23.02 7.29 25.18
N ALA A 180 23.12 6.11 24.56
CA ALA A 180 21.98 5.28 24.18
C ALA A 180 21.02 5.09 25.37
N ALA A 181 19.84 5.65 25.26
CA ALA A 181 18.70 5.29 26.08
C ALA A 181 17.95 4.14 25.38
N SER A 182 17.78 3.05 26.11
CA SER A 182 17.04 1.87 25.72
C SER A 182 15.65 2.23 25.20
N SER A 183 15.37 1.89 23.95
CA SER A 183 14.02 1.91 23.39
C SER A 183 13.22 0.78 24.06
N GLU A 184 12.41 1.14 25.04
CA GLU A 184 11.38 0.24 25.55
C GLU A 184 10.36 -0.05 24.45
N ASN A 185 10.17 -1.34 24.20
CA ASN A 185 9.13 -1.90 23.35
C ASN A 185 7.74 -1.51 23.90
N LEU A 186 7.17 -0.45 23.38
CA LEU A 186 5.75 -0.15 23.51
C LEU A 186 5.11 -0.48 22.15
N HIS A 187 4.09 -1.34 22.16
CA HIS A 187 3.14 -1.66 21.07
C HIS A 187 3.21 -3.01 20.35
N ALA A 188 3.83 -4.06 20.89
CA ALA A 188 3.58 -5.40 20.36
C ALA A 188 2.20 -5.96 20.75
N ASP A 189 1.60 -5.46 21.85
CA ASP A 189 0.35 -6.00 22.41
C ASP A 189 -0.92 -5.24 21.96
N GLU A 190 -0.82 -4.06 21.38
CA GLU A 190 -1.98 -3.28 20.91
C GLU A 190 -2.59 -3.82 19.62
N TRP A 191 -1.87 -4.66 18.89
CA TRP A 191 -2.32 -5.25 17.62
C TRP A 191 -3.29 -6.44 17.78
N ALA A 192 -3.39 -6.98 18.99
CA ALA A 192 -4.25 -8.15 19.28
C ALA A 192 -5.74 -7.81 19.38
N GLU A 193 -6.13 -6.51 19.38
CA GLU A 193 -7.53 -6.09 19.58
C GLU A 193 -8.17 -5.41 18.36
N MET A 194 -7.55 -5.46 17.18
CA MET A 194 -8.21 -4.93 15.98
C MET A 194 -9.31 -5.90 15.53
N PRO A 195 -10.53 -5.41 15.31
CA PRO A 195 -11.64 -6.30 14.97
C PRO A 195 -11.41 -6.97 13.62
N GLU A 196 -11.33 -8.29 13.62
CA GLU A 196 -11.35 -9.13 12.39
C GLU A 196 -12.72 -9.08 11.69
N ASN A 197 -13.69 -8.35 12.25
CA ASN A 197 -15.06 -8.30 11.73
C ASN A 197 -15.21 -7.21 10.65
N PRO A 198 -15.61 -7.58 9.40
CA PRO A 198 -15.89 -6.63 8.31
C PRO A 198 -16.88 -5.51 8.65
N ALA A 199 -17.82 -5.76 9.54
CA ALA A 199 -18.80 -4.77 10.02
C ALA A 199 -18.18 -3.60 10.82
N ALA A 200 -16.91 -3.75 11.22
CA ALA A 200 -16.20 -2.71 11.96
C ALA A 200 -15.48 -1.69 11.06
N TYR A 201 -15.50 -1.86 9.74
CA TYR A 201 -14.89 -0.90 8.81
C TYR A 201 -15.89 0.15 8.34
N THR A 202 -15.41 1.40 8.23
CA THR A 202 -16.16 2.46 7.53
C THR A 202 -16.18 2.23 6.03
N LEU A 203 -17.08 2.91 5.29
CA LEU A 203 -17.08 2.85 3.82
C LEU A 203 -15.75 3.31 3.23
N GLU A 204 -15.14 4.35 3.81
CA GLU A 204 -13.86 4.88 3.37
C GLU A 204 -12.71 3.89 3.59
N GLU A 205 -12.70 3.17 4.71
CA GLU A 205 -11.73 2.11 4.95
C GLU A 205 -11.94 0.92 4.01
N ALA A 206 -13.18 0.52 3.78
CA ALA A 206 -13.50 -0.62 2.93
C ALA A 206 -13.19 -0.37 1.45
N PHE A 207 -13.60 0.78 0.93
CA PHE A 207 -13.61 1.02 -0.51
C PHE A 207 -12.73 2.18 -0.97
N GLY A 208 -12.22 3.00 -0.06
CA GLY A 208 -11.36 4.15 -0.35
C GLY A 208 -12.15 5.46 -0.45
N LYS A 209 -11.72 6.43 0.34
CA LYS A 209 -12.34 7.77 0.42
C LYS A 209 -12.42 8.44 -0.95
N TYR A 210 -11.28 8.52 -1.63
CA TYR A 210 -11.18 9.22 -2.91
C TYR A 210 -11.90 8.48 -4.03
N LEU A 211 -11.84 7.14 -4.03
CA LEU A 211 -12.57 6.32 -5.00
C LEU A 211 -14.09 6.51 -4.89
N LEU A 212 -14.63 6.64 -3.68
CA LEU A 212 -16.05 6.90 -3.43
C LEU A 212 -16.41 8.34 -3.84
N GLN A 213 -15.67 9.34 -3.36
CA GLN A 213 -15.93 10.75 -3.63
C GLN A 213 -15.90 11.08 -5.13
N GLU A 214 -14.97 10.48 -5.88
CA GLU A 214 -14.84 10.65 -7.32
C GLU A 214 -15.81 9.78 -8.13
N LYS A 215 -16.65 8.98 -7.47
CA LYS A 215 -17.54 8.00 -8.11
C LYS A 215 -16.81 7.15 -9.14
N ASN A 216 -15.65 6.58 -8.72
CA ASN A 216 -14.73 5.87 -9.59
C ASN A 216 -15.43 4.70 -10.30
N GLN A 217 -15.39 4.67 -11.63
CA GLN A 217 -16.13 3.70 -12.43
C GLN A 217 -15.59 2.27 -12.32
N VAL A 218 -14.31 2.10 -11.99
CA VAL A 218 -13.73 0.76 -11.74
C VAL A 218 -14.21 0.24 -10.40
N LEU A 219 -14.25 1.08 -9.36
CA LEU A 219 -14.85 0.73 -8.07
C LEU A 219 -16.34 0.37 -8.22
N TYR A 220 -17.09 1.13 -9.01
CA TYR A 220 -18.51 0.81 -9.27
C TYR A 220 -18.70 -0.60 -9.85
N ARG A 221 -17.90 -0.98 -10.86
CA ARG A 221 -17.95 -2.35 -11.42
C ARG A 221 -17.55 -3.41 -10.41
N TYR A 222 -16.54 -3.12 -9.58
CA TYR A 222 -16.14 -3.98 -8.48
C TYR A 222 -17.30 -4.21 -7.50
N LEU A 223 -17.94 -3.14 -7.03
CA LEU A 223 -19.08 -3.20 -6.11
C LEU A 223 -20.27 -4.00 -6.68
N GLN A 224 -20.59 -3.78 -7.95
CA GLN A 224 -21.63 -4.55 -8.64
C GLN A 224 -21.31 -6.04 -8.73
N ARG A 225 -20.05 -6.39 -8.98
CA ARG A 225 -19.59 -7.79 -8.98
C ARG A 225 -19.68 -8.40 -7.60
N GLU A 226 -19.15 -7.73 -6.59
CA GLU A 226 -19.17 -8.23 -5.21
C GLU A 226 -20.58 -8.33 -4.64
N SER A 227 -21.49 -7.42 -4.98
CA SER A 227 -22.91 -7.51 -4.62
C SER A 227 -23.55 -8.80 -5.14
N ARG A 228 -23.32 -9.15 -6.41
CA ARG A 228 -23.83 -10.40 -6.99
C ARG A 228 -23.23 -11.62 -6.31
N ILE A 229 -21.93 -11.62 -6.04
CA ILE A 229 -21.24 -12.73 -5.35
C ILE A 229 -21.82 -12.92 -3.95
N ARG A 230 -22.01 -11.83 -3.18
CA ARG A 230 -22.57 -11.91 -1.81
C ARG A 230 -24.01 -12.39 -1.81
N SER A 231 -24.84 -11.96 -2.77
CA SER A 231 -26.22 -12.47 -2.92
C SER A 231 -26.24 -13.98 -3.16
N GLN A 232 -25.38 -14.49 -4.05
CA GLN A 232 -25.29 -15.93 -4.30
C GLN A 232 -24.80 -16.72 -3.07
N ILE A 233 -23.84 -16.18 -2.33
CA ILE A 233 -23.35 -16.81 -1.08
C ILE A 233 -24.48 -16.86 -0.04
N LEU A 234 -25.24 -15.78 0.12
CA LEU A 234 -26.37 -15.73 1.06
C LEU A 234 -27.47 -16.74 0.71
N GLU A 235 -27.85 -16.86 -0.56
CA GLU A 235 -28.80 -17.88 -1.04
C GLU A 235 -28.32 -19.30 -0.72
N GLN A 236 -27.03 -19.59 -0.93
CA GLN A 236 -26.45 -20.90 -0.63
C GLN A 236 -26.45 -21.20 0.89
N LEU A 237 -26.10 -20.18 1.71
CA LEU A 237 -26.08 -20.32 3.16
C LEU A 237 -27.50 -20.47 3.76
N GLU A 238 -28.51 -19.84 3.17
CA GLU A 238 -29.92 -20.01 3.57
C GLU A 238 -30.47 -21.39 3.24
N ALA A 239 -30.01 -22.01 2.16
CA ALA A 239 -30.39 -23.38 1.77
C ALA A 239 -29.62 -24.47 2.55
N ALA A 240 -28.54 -24.11 3.25
CA ALA A 240 -27.72 -25.06 3.98
C ALA A 240 -28.34 -25.48 5.33
N PRO A 241 -28.03 -26.69 5.85
CA PRO A 241 -28.46 -27.09 7.19
C PRO A 241 -27.93 -26.11 8.25
N LYS A 242 -28.78 -25.74 9.21
CA LYS A 242 -28.45 -24.80 10.28
C LYS A 242 -27.35 -25.41 11.20
N ALA A 243 -26.16 -24.91 11.08
CA ALA A 243 -25.00 -25.17 11.96
C ALA A 243 -24.45 -23.84 12.45
N GLU A 244 -23.77 -23.84 13.58
CA GLU A 244 -23.20 -22.62 14.17
C GLU A 244 -22.26 -21.90 13.20
N ALA A 245 -21.36 -22.64 12.51
CA ALA A 245 -20.47 -22.11 11.50
C ALA A 245 -21.21 -21.48 10.30
N VAL A 246 -22.33 -22.05 9.86
CA VAL A 246 -23.18 -21.52 8.79
C VAL A 246 -23.84 -20.21 9.24
N THR A 247 -24.27 -20.15 10.50
CA THR A 247 -24.92 -18.96 11.07
C THR A 247 -23.91 -17.81 11.18
N ALA A 248 -22.70 -18.07 11.67
CA ALA A 248 -21.61 -17.07 11.76
C ALA A 248 -21.26 -16.54 10.35
N ARG A 249 -21.02 -17.43 9.39
CA ARG A 249 -20.70 -17.04 8.01
C ARG A 249 -21.83 -16.26 7.32
N SER A 250 -23.09 -16.59 7.64
CA SER A 250 -24.25 -15.86 7.11
C SER A 250 -24.33 -14.44 7.67
N LEU A 251 -23.95 -14.24 8.95
CA LEU A 251 -23.89 -12.91 9.54
C LEU A 251 -22.80 -12.06 8.86
N GLU A 252 -21.58 -12.58 8.74
CA GLU A 252 -20.47 -11.90 8.05
C GLU A 252 -20.85 -11.51 6.61
N ALA A 253 -21.44 -12.45 5.84
CA ALA A 253 -21.85 -12.20 4.46
C ALA A 253 -22.95 -11.13 4.36
N LYS A 254 -23.85 -11.03 5.35
CA LYS A 254 -24.86 -9.97 5.42
C LYS A 254 -24.25 -8.62 5.70
N GLU A 255 -23.31 -8.55 6.62
CA GLU A 255 -22.57 -7.32 6.96
C GLU A 255 -21.77 -6.82 5.76
N GLU A 256 -21.04 -7.72 5.08
CA GLU A 256 -20.34 -7.39 3.83
C GLU A 256 -21.31 -6.88 2.74
N ALA A 257 -22.47 -7.53 2.57
CA ALA A 257 -23.47 -7.13 1.59
C ALA A 257 -24.09 -5.76 1.92
N GLN A 258 -24.32 -5.45 3.20
CA GLN A 258 -24.82 -4.14 3.63
C GLN A 258 -23.80 -3.04 3.35
N LEU A 259 -22.52 -3.29 3.61
CA LEU A 259 -21.44 -2.35 3.33
C LEU A 259 -21.33 -2.04 1.83
N ILE A 260 -21.42 -3.09 0.98
CA ILE A 260 -21.42 -2.95 -0.49
C ILE A 260 -22.66 -2.17 -0.97
N ALA A 261 -23.84 -2.48 -0.42
CA ALA A 261 -25.08 -1.77 -0.79
C ALA A 261 -25.01 -0.28 -0.42
N ALA A 262 -24.47 0.03 0.75
CA ALA A 262 -24.27 1.43 1.16
C ALA A 262 -23.28 2.16 0.22
N ALA A 263 -22.18 1.50 -0.19
CA ALA A 263 -21.26 2.08 -1.15
C ALA A 263 -21.89 2.29 -2.54
N LEU A 264 -22.73 1.36 -3.01
CA LEU A 264 -23.44 1.52 -4.29
C LEU A 264 -24.42 2.70 -4.26
N ALA A 265 -25.08 2.95 -3.12
CA ALA A 265 -26.00 4.08 -2.96
C ALA A 265 -25.31 5.44 -3.16
N GLU A 266 -23.99 5.55 -2.87
CA GLU A 266 -23.21 6.77 -3.15
C GLU A 266 -23.14 7.10 -4.65
N TYR A 267 -23.32 6.10 -5.53
CA TYR A 267 -23.31 6.30 -6.99
C TYR A 267 -24.66 6.74 -7.56
N GLU A 268 -25.77 6.54 -6.83
CA GLU A 268 -27.13 6.84 -7.29
C GLU A 268 -27.58 8.27 -6.98
N GLY A 269 -26.91 8.94 -6.04
CA GLY A 269 -27.13 10.35 -5.67
C GLY A 269 -26.20 11.27 -6.45
#